data_c247a726a8cc2a42f44384d60ce2386c
#
_entry.id   c247a726a8cc2a42f44384d60ce2386c
#
_cell.length_a   1.000
_cell.length_b   1.000
_cell.length_c   1.000
_cell.angle_alpha   90.00
_cell.angle_beta   90.00
_cell.angle_gamma   90.00
#
_symmetry.space_group_name_H-M   'P 1'
#
loop_
_entity.id
_entity.type
_entity.pdbx_description
1 polymer ?
#
loop_
_entity_poly.entity_id
_entity_poly.type
_entity_poly.pdbx_seq_one_letter_code
_entity_poly.pdbx_strand_id
1 'polypeptide(L)'
;YGNRSNEEEDETAYTTALEVAKGMKEKTLPPFIGIRIKPFTEEMKERGLRTLDIFVSTLVKETDGKLPDNFIVMLPKVTIPEQPATLAHFFDILEAELKLEKGVLKMEMMVETTQAIMDVNGTNPLYRYIQASNGRCMAMHFGTYDYTASCNITAKYQEMDHPVCDFAHHMTKVALAHTGIWLSDGATNTMPIGPHRGDALSDAQLAENRDTVHHAWKKGYDHIRHS
;
A
#
# COMPACT_ATOMS: atom_id res chain seq x y z
N TYR A 1 5.71 -4.51 -10.82
CA TYR A 1 7.16 -4.27 -10.80
C TYR A 1 7.83 -5.21 -11.82
N GLY A 2 8.25 -4.85 -12.94
CA GLY A 2 9.10 -5.59 -13.89
C GLY A 2 10.53 -5.09 -13.82
N ASN A 3 11.41 -5.63 -14.64
CA ASN A 3 12.75 -5.11 -14.85
C ASN A 3 12.66 -3.88 -15.79
N ARG A 4 12.12 -2.78 -15.27
CA ARG A 4 12.06 -1.50 -16.00
C ARG A 4 13.38 -0.75 -15.83
N SER A 5 13.76 0.01 -16.85
CA SER A 5 14.88 0.93 -16.72
C SER A 5 14.52 2.09 -15.77
N ASN A 6 15.55 2.81 -15.30
CA ASN A 6 15.33 3.99 -14.47
C ASN A 6 14.53 5.08 -15.21
N GLU A 7 14.76 5.22 -16.50
CA GLU A 7 14.09 6.18 -17.37
C GLU A 7 12.60 5.84 -17.54
N GLU A 8 12.26 4.56 -17.72
CA GLU A 8 10.88 4.09 -17.79
C GLU A 8 10.13 4.29 -16.46
N GLU A 9 10.81 4.13 -15.33
CA GLU A 9 10.21 4.39 -14.01
C GLU A 9 9.99 5.88 -13.80
N ASP A 10 10.92 6.73 -14.17
CA ASP A 10 10.81 8.18 -14.10
C ASP A 10 9.63 8.68 -14.97
N GLU A 11 9.54 8.19 -16.21
CA GLU A 11 8.43 8.52 -17.10
C GLU A 11 7.08 8.04 -16.55
N THR A 12 7.05 6.85 -15.96
CA THR A 12 5.83 6.32 -15.31
C THR A 12 5.43 7.21 -14.13
N ALA A 13 6.35 7.64 -13.28
CA ALA A 13 6.06 8.53 -12.17
C ALA A 13 5.52 9.88 -12.66
N TYR A 14 6.15 10.44 -13.68
CA TYR A 14 5.74 11.70 -14.30
C TYR A 14 4.34 11.62 -14.93
N THR A 15 4.12 10.64 -15.80
CA THR A 15 2.84 10.48 -16.51
C THR A 15 1.69 10.17 -15.56
N THR A 16 1.94 9.35 -14.51
CA THR A 16 0.94 9.06 -13.49
C THR A 16 0.57 10.31 -12.69
N ALA A 17 1.53 11.18 -12.38
CA ALA A 17 1.24 12.46 -11.71
C ALA A 17 0.36 13.37 -12.58
N LEU A 18 0.59 13.41 -13.90
CA LEU A 18 -0.27 14.16 -14.82
C LEU A 18 -1.71 13.65 -14.86
N GLU A 19 -1.90 12.31 -14.87
CA GLU A 19 -3.23 11.71 -14.84
C GLU A 19 -3.95 11.98 -13.51
N VAL A 20 -3.24 11.94 -12.38
CA VAL A 20 -3.80 12.32 -11.07
C VAL A 20 -4.20 13.81 -11.08
N ALA A 21 -3.35 14.70 -11.58
CA ALA A 21 -3.67 16.12 -11.68
C ALA A 21 -4.91 16.38 -12.56
N LYS A 22 -5.03 15.65 -13.67
CA LYS A 22 -6.22 15.67 -14.52
C LYS A 22 -7.46 15.22 -13.76
N GLY A 23 -7.37 14.07 -13.05
CA GLY A 23 -8.45 13.56 -12.22
C GLY A 23 -8.91 14.53 -11.12
N MET A 24 -7.98 15.30 -10.54
CA MET A 24 -8.32 16.38 -9.60
C MET A 24 -9.15 17.48 -10.29
N LYS A 25 -8.73 17.93 -11.47
CA LYS A 25 -9.45 18.96 -12.25
C LYS A 25 -10.85 18.50 -12.66
N GLU A 26 -10.97 17.25 -13.06
CA GLU A 26 -12.22 16.62 -13.52
C GLU A 26 -13.10 16.10 -12.37
N LYS A 27 -12.59 16.09 -11.14
CA LYS A 27 -13.26 15.54 -9.93
C LYS A 27 -13.64 14.06 -10.08
N THR A 28 -12.77 13.29 -10.70
CA THR A 28 -12.96 11.85 -10.96
C THR A 28 -12.15 10.96 -10.02
N LEU A 29 -11.30 11.54 -9.15
CA LEU A 29 -10.52 10.76 -8.21
C LEU A 29 -11.39 10.12 -7.14
N PRO A 30 -11.01 8.92 -6.66
CA PRO A 30 -11.62 8.34 -5.47
C PRO A 30 -11.28 9.17 -4.23
N PRO A 31 -12.06 9.02 -3.13
CA PRO A 31 -11.83 9.78 -1.89
C PRO A 31 -10.48 9.52 -1.23
N PHE A 32 -9.84 8.39 -1.52
CA PHE A 32 -8.50 8.03 -1.05
C PHE A 32 -7.65 7.64 -2.26
N ILE A 33 -6.48 8.24 -2.37
CA ILE A 33 -5.54 7.95 -3.45
C ILE A 33 -4.11 8.11 -2.95
N GLY A 34 -3.20 7.37 -3.55
CA GLY A 34 -1.79 7.46 -3.20
C GLY A 34 -0.90 6.72 -4.17
N ILE A 35 0.37 6.68 -3.85
CA ILE A 35 1.35 5.93 -4.60
C ILE A 35 2.11 4.97 -3.69
N ARG A 36 2.53 3.85 -4.25
CA ARG A 36 3.50 2.96 -3.63
C ARG A 36 4.87 3.23 -4.23
N ILE A 37 5.83 3.59 -3.40
CA ILE A 37 7.23 3.74 -3.80
C ILE A 37 7.99 2.42 -3.67
N LYS A 38 9.22 2.37 -4.15
CA LYS A 38 10.11 1.21 -3.91
C LYS A 38 10.53 1.15 -2.44
N PRO A 39 10.83 -0.06 -1.92
CA PRO A 39 11.25 -0.22 -0.54
C PRO A 39 12.58 0.50 -0.27
N PHE A 40 12.78 0.90 0.99
CA PHE A 40 14.01 1.52 1.43
C PHE A 40 15.06 0.48 1.87
N THR A 41 15.31 -0.46 0.95
CA THR A 41 16.52 -1.30 1.02
C THR A 41 17.72 -0.52 0.50
N GLU A 42 18.93 -0.99 0.79
CA GLU A 42 20.16 -0.33 0.32
C GLU A 42 20.19 -0.15 -1.20
N GLU A 43 19.64 -1.11 -1.93
CA GLU A 43 19.62 -1.13 -3.38
C GLU A 43 18.54 -0.25 -4.02
N MET A 44 17.42 -0.01 -3.31
CA MET A 44 16.22 0.58 -3.91
C MET A 44 15.82 1.93 -3.30
N LYS A 45 16.41 2.35 -2.19
CA LYS A 45 16.02 3.56 -1.48
C LYS A 45 16.10 4.82 -2.36
N GLU A 46 17.17 4.95 -3.14
CA GLU A 46 17.36 6.10 -4.02
C GLU A 46 16.29 6.15 -5.12
N ARG A 47 15.93 4.99 -5.67
CA ARG A 47 14.84 4.89 -6.65
C ARG A 47 13.49 5.21 -6.05
N GLY A 48 13.24 4.77 -4.82
CA GLY A 48 12.01 5.10 -4.09
C GLY A 48 11.86 6.59 -3.85
N LEU A 49 12.92 7.25 -3.39
CA LEU A 49 12.95 8.70 -3.17
C LEU A 49 12.80 9.47 -4.49
N ARG A 50 13.48 9.06 -5.55
CA ARG A 50 13.38 9.70 -6.87
C ARG A 50 11.98 9.58 -7.46
N THR A 51 11.34 8.42 -7.40
CA THR A 51 9.96 8.24 -7.85
C THR A 51 9.01 9.17 -7.10
N LEU A 52 9.18 9.29 -5.79
CA LEU A 52 8.38 10.17 -4.95
C LEU A 52 8.58 11.65 -5.31
N ASP A 53 9.82 12.07 -5.48
CA ASP A 53 10.16 13.45 -5.88
C ASP A 53 9.52 13.80 -7.22
N ILE A 54 9.74 13.00 -8.27
CA ILE A 54 9.16 13.25 -9.59
C ILE A 54 7.64 13.33 -9.51
N PHE A 55 7.02 12.39 -8.81
CA PHE A 55 5.55 12.34 -8.72
C PHE A 55 4.99 13.56 -8.00
N VAL A 56 5.47 13.86 -6.78
CA VAL A 56 4.94 14.95 -5.96
C VAL A 56 5.25 16.31 -6.58
N SER A 57 6.48 16.52 -7.06
CA SER A 57 6.87 17.78 -7.71
C SER A 57 6.06 18.07 -8.97
N THR A 58 5.82 17.05 -9.80
CA THR A 58 4.96 17.16 -10.99
C THR A 58 3.52 17.46 -10.60
N LEU A 59 2.96 16.69 -9.66
CA LEU A 59 1.58 16.87 -9.23
C LEU A 59 1.33 18.27 -8.68
N VAL A 60 2.16 18.73 -7.76
CA VAL A 60 2.07 20.06 -7.14
C VAL A 60 2.18 21.17 -8.18
N LYS A 61 3.06 21.03 -9.17
CA LYS A 61 3.20 21.99 -10.29
C LYS A 61 1.93 22.06 -11.14
N GLU A 62 1.32 20.92 -11.45
CA GLU A 62 0.15 20.84 -12.33
C GLU A 62 -1.19 21.20 -11.64
N THR A 63 -1.18 21.33 -10.31
CA THR A 63 -2.36 21.57 -9.48
C THR A 63 -2.30 22.88 -8.68
N ASP A 64 -1.41 23.80 -9.06
CA ASP A 64 -1.21 25.08 -8.36
C ASP A 64 -0.96 24.92 -6.85
N GLY A 65 -0.07 24.00 -6.48
CA GLY A 65 0.34 23.78 -5.10
C GLY A 65 -0.57 22.88 -4.28
N LYS A 66 -1.47 22.13 -4.91
CA LYS A 66 -2.44 21.29 -4.17
C LYS A 66 -2.13 19.80 -4.32
N LEU A 67 -2.44 19.06 -3.27
CA LEU A 67 -2.48 17.60 -3.27
C LEU A 67 -3.95 17.13 -3.27
N PRO A 68 -4.24 15.91 -3.74
CA PRO A 68 -5.56 15.32 -3.55
C PRO A 68 -5.89 15.20 -2.05
N ASP A 69 -7.16 15.28 -1.72
CA ASP A 69 -7.62 14.94 -0.37
C ASP A 69 -7.22 13.50 -0.04
N ASN A 70 -6.79 13.27 1.21
CA ASN A 70 -6.35 11.95 1.67
C ASN A 70 -5.24 11.30 0.81
N PHE A 71 -4.35 12.12 0.22
CA PHE A 71 -3.19 11.59 -0.49
C PHE A 71 -2.23 10.91 0.48
N ILE A 72 -1.80 9.68 0.13
CA ILE A 72 -0.93 8.89 0.99
C ILE A 72 0.20 8.24 0.19
N VAL A 73 1.37 8.11 0.80
CA VAL A 73 2.53 7.42 0.22
C VAL A 73 2.73 6.11 0.95
N MET A 74 2.63 4.99 0.22
CA MET A 74 2.86 3.68 0.80
C MET A 74 4.34 3.31 0.76
N LEU A 75 4.90 3.01 1.95
CA LEU A 75 6.24 2.48 2.14
C LEU A 75 6.20 0.97 2.32
N PRO A 76 6.63 0.17 1.32
CA PRO A 76 6.61 -1.27 1.40
C PRO A 76 7.81 -1.83 2.17
N LYS A 77 7.71 -3.10 2.60
CA LYS A 77 8.78 -3.93 3.16
C LYS A 77 9.53 -3.27 4.32
N VAL A 78 8.78 -2.65 5.23
CA VAL A 78 9.36 -2.01 6.42
C VAL A 78 9.87 -3.09 7.38
N THR A 79 11.14 -2.98 7.76
CA THR A 79 11.82 -3.95 8.64
C THR A 79 12.56 -3.29 9.81
N ILE A 80 12.84 -1.99 9.72
CA ILE A 80 13.56 -1.20 10.72
C ILE A 80 12.95 0.22 10.84
N PRO A 81 13.02 0.85 12.01
CA PRO A 81 12.42 2.18 12.24
C PRO A 81 13.10 3.31 11.44
N GLU A 82 14.32 3.13 11.00
CA GLU A 82 15.05 4.11 10.18
C GLU A 82 14.39 4.34 8.81
N GLN A 83 13.67 3.34 8.28
CA GLN A 83 12.99 3.47 6.98
C GLN A 83 11.83 4.49 7.03
N PRO A 84 10.84 4.40 7.94
CA PRO A 84 9.83 5.44 8.07
C PRO A 84 10.40 6.77 8.56
N ALA A 85 11.47 6.78 9.37
CA ALA A 85 12.15 8.02 9.77
C ALA A 85 12.74 8.74 8.55
N THR A 86 13.40 8.01 7.66
CA THR A 86 13.96 8.54 6.40
C THR A 86 12.86 9.13 5.51
N LEU A 87 11.73 8.43 5.36
CA LEU A 87 10.62 8.93 4.57
C LEU A 87 10.00 10.20 5.19
N ALA A 88 9.83 10.23 6.51
CA ALA A 88 9.34 11.40 7.22
C ALA A 88 10.26 12.62 7.03
N HIS A 89 11.58 12.41 7.09
CA HIS A 89 12.55 13.48 6.83
C HIS A 89 12.49 13.94 5.36
N PHE A 90 12.35 13.03 4.41
CA PHE A 90 12.22 13.39 3.01
C PHE A 90 10.92 14.17 2.73
N PHE A 91 9.83 13.88 3.42
CA PHE A 91 8.62 14.69 3.37
C PHE A 91 8.84 16.12 3.86
N ASP A 92 9.61 16.31 4.94
CA ASP A 92 9.96 17.66 5.43
C ASP A 92 10.72 18.46 4.35
N ILE A 93 11.62 17.82 3.62
CA ILE A 93 12.37 18.45 2.51
C ILE A 93 11.43 18.80 1.36
N LEU A 94 10.62 17.84 0.87
CA LEU A 94 9.68 18.09 -0.22
C LEU A 94 8.67 19.21 0.11
N GLU A 95 8.12 19.19 1.32
CA GLU A 95 7.17 20.22 1.75
C GLU A 95 7.82 21.61 1.76
N ALA A 96 9.06 21.71 2.22
CA ALA A 96 9.80 22.98 2.23
C ALA A 96 10.10 23.48 0.81
N GLU A 97 10.64 22.62 -0.07
CA GLU A 97 11.00 22.98 -1.45
C GLU A 97 9.78 23.33 -2.30
N LEU A 98 8.69 22.60 -2.13
CA LEU A 98 7.46 22.78 -2.89
C LEU A 98 6.48 23.78 -2.24
N LYS A 99 6.86 24.37 -1.11
CA LYS A 99 6.05 25.34 -0.34
C LYS A 99 4.67 24.78 0.06
N LEU A 100 4.63 23.50 0.37
CA LEU A 100 3.45 22.83 0.91
C LEU A 100 3.30 23.11 2.41
N GLU A 101 2.10 22.90 2.93
CA GLU A 101 1.86 22.96 4.37
C GLU A 101 2.67 21.85 5.07
N LYS A 102 3.34 22.21 6.16
CA LYS A 102 4.10 21.26 6.95
C LYS A 102 3.20 20.16 7.51
N GLY A 103 3.55 18.91 7.26
CA GLY A 103 2.81 17.76 7.74
C GLY A 103 1.69 17.28 6.80
N VAL A 104 1.55 17.87 5.61
CA VAL A 104 0.52 17.46 4.64
C VAL A 104 0.82 16.10 4.01
N LEU A 105 2.10 15.79 3.76
CA LEU A 105 2.49 14.48 3.24
C LEU A 105 2.40 13.42 4.34
N LYS A 106 1.67 12.37 4.07
CA LYS A 106 1.40 11.26 4.99
C LYS A 106 1.86 9.94 4.38
N MET A 107 2.11 8.97 5.27
CA MET A 107 2.52 7.63 4.86
C MET A 107 1.59 6.55 5.37
N GLU A 108 1.49 5.49 4.59
CA GLU A 108 1.02 4.16 4.98
C GLU A 108 2.20 3.21 4.95
N MET A 109 2.37 2.39 5.97
CA MET A 109 3.44 1.40 6.03
C MET A 109 2.90 0.01 5.73
N MET A 110 3.64 -0.76 4.93
CA MET A 110 3.24 -2.13 4.60
C MET A 110 3.83 -3.12 5.60
N VAL A 111 2.96 -3.86 6.27
CA VAL A 111 3.29 -4.98 7.17
C VAL A 111 3.27 -6.25 6.33
N GLU A 112 4.42 -6.65 5.82
CA GLU A 112 4.53 -7.77 4.87
C GLU A 112 5.80 -8.61 5.07
N THR A 113 6.48 -8.40 6.20
CA THR A 113 7.66 -9.17 6.58
C THR A 113 7.50 -9.74 7.98
N THR A 114 8.11 -10.88 8.27
CA THR A 114 8.08 -11.46 9.62
C THR A 114 8.73 -10.53 10.65
N GLN A 115 9.77 -9.78 10.24
CA GLN A 115 10.46 -8.80 11.07
C GLN A 115 9.56 -7.62 11.49
N ALA A 116 8.51 -7.29 10.72
CA ALA A 116 7.54 -6.28 11.10
C ALA A 116 6.57 -6.75 12.20
N ILE A 117 6.43 -8.07 12.38
CA ILE A 117 5.57 -8.65 13.41
C ILE A 117 6.35 -8.97 14.68
N MET A 118 7.56 -9.52 14.52
CA MET A 118 8.45 -9.86 15.63
C MET A 118 9.90 -9.64 15.22
N ASP A 119 10.57 -8.76 15.93
CA ASP A 119 11.99 -8.46 15.71
C ASP A 119 12.92 -9.51 16.33
N VAL A 120 14.22 -9.31 16.13
CA VAL A 120 15.27 -10.23 16.67
C VAL A 120 15.29 -10.30 18.20
N ASN A 121 14.66 -9.37 18.90
CA ASN A 121 14.55 -9.35 20.36
C ASN A 121 13.23 -9.97 20.85
N GLY A 122 12.42 -10.53 19.95
CA GLY A 122 11.12 -11.10 20.28
C GLY A 122 10.05 -10.05 20.62
N THR A 123 10.22 -8.80 20.19
CA THR A 123 9.26 -7.72 20.41
C THR A 123 8.54 -7.32 19.14
N ASN A 124 7.29 -6.82 19.26
CA ASN A 124 6.57 -6.25 18.15
C ASN A 124 7.12 -4.84 17.86
N PRO A 125 7.71 -4.57 16.68
CA PRO A 125 8.36 -3.30 16.40
C PRO A 125 7.42 -2.21 15.86
N LEU A 126 6.16 -2.51 15.55
CA LEU A 126 5.25 -1.59 14.84
C LEU A 126 5.07 -0.25 15.54
N TYR A 127 5.00 -0.26 16.89
CA TYR A 127 4.90 0.99 17.64
C TYR A 127 6.15 1.86 17.48
N ARG A 128 7.33 1.27 17.39
CA ARG A 128 8.59 2.01 17.10
C ARG A 128 8.60 2.59 15.69
N TYR A 129 7.99 1.90 14.71
CA TYR A 129 7.85 2.44 13.36
C TYR A 129 6.90 3.64 13.33
N ILE A 130 5.80 3.58 14.09
CA ILE A 130 4.88 4.72 14.25
C ILE A 130 5.61 5.92 14.86
N GLN A 131 6.35 5.73 15.94
CA GLN A 131 7.12 6.80 16.57
C GLN A 131 8.16 7.40 15.61
N ALA A 132 8.88 6.55 14.87
CA ALA A 132 9.88 6.97 13.90
C ALA A 132 9.29 7.75 12.72
N SER A 133 8.01 7.54 12.39
CA SER A 133 7.31 8.27 11.33
C SER A 133 7.01 9.73 11.68
N ASN A 134 7.31 10.17 12.89
CA ASN A 134 7.13 11.56 13.36
C ASN A 134 5.72 12.14 13.10
N GLY A 135 4.67 11.34 13.37
CA GLY A 135 3.26 11.73 13.16
C GLY A 135 2.80 11.72 11.69
N ARG A 136 3.60 11.14 10.81
CA ARG A 136 3.26 11.01 9.37
C ARG A 136 2.52 9.72 9.04
N CYS A 137 2.59 8.68 9.88
CA CYS A 137 1.88 7.42 9.67
C CYS A 137 0.38 7.58 9.92
N MET A 138 -0.44 7.24 8.93
CA MET A 138 -1.90 7.26 9.02
C MET A 138 -2.52 5.87 8.99
N ALA A 139 -1.84 4.92 8.36
CA ALA A 139 -2.33 3.55 8.23
C ALA A 139 -1.16 2.55 8.17
N MET A 140 -1.48 1.31 8.47
CA MET A 140 -0.66 0.14 8.17
C MET A 140 -1.46 -0.81 7.29
N HIS A 141 -0.87 -1.21 6.18
CA HIS A 141 -1.46 -2.14 5.23
C HIS A 141 -0.84 -3.52 5.35
N PHE A 142 -1.67 -4.56 5.44
CA PHE A 142 -1.15 -5.93 5.50
C PHE A 142 -0.88 -6.47 4.10
N GLY A 143 0.34 -6.94 3.86
CA GLY A 143 0.78 -7.53 2.58
C GLY A 143 0.81 -9.05 2.64
N THR A 144 -0.32 -9.69 2.37
CA THR A 144 -0.57 -11.13 2.50
C THR A 144 0.51 -12.00 1.83
N TYR A 145 0.86 -11.69 0.58
CA TYR A 145 1.68 -12.59 -0.23
C TYR A 145 3.17 -12.55 0.12
N ASP A 146 3.72 -11.36 0.31
CA ASP A 146 5.09 -11.22 0.79
C ASP A 146 5.22 -11.77 2.23
N TYR A 147 4.22 -11.54 3.09
CA TYR A 147 4.23 -12.06 4.45
C TYR A 147 4.18 -13.59 4.49
N THR A 148 3.24 -14.20 3.78
CA THR A 148 3.12 -15.67 3.73
C THR A 148 4.34 -16.31 3.06
N ALA A 149 4.91 -15.67 2.03
CA ALA A 149 6.17 -16.12 1.44
C ALA A 149 7.33 -16.08 2.46
N SER A 150 7.42 -15.02 3.27
CA SER A 150 8.44 -14.93 4.33
C SER A 150 8.24 -15.94 5.46
N CYS A 151 7.02 -16.47 5.61
CA CYS A 151 6.71 -17.59 6.50
C CYS A 151 6.92 -18.97 5.86
N ASN A 152 7.55 -19.04 4.67
CA ASN A 152 7.78 -20.28 3.90
C ASN A 152 6.50 -21.01 3.46
N ILE A 153 5.38 -20.29 3.31
CA ILE A 153 4.15 -20.84 2.75
C ILE A 153 4.28 -20.88 1.23
N THR A 154 4.02 -22.04 0.63
CA THR A 154 4.08 -22.17 -0.83
C THR A 154 2.95 -21.41 -1.51
N ALA A 155 3.18 -20.88 -2.71
CA ALA A 155 2.26 -20.03 -3.46
C ALA A 155 0.82 -20.54 -3.53
N LYS A 156 0.64 -21.86 -3.62
CA LYS A 156 -0.68 -22.53 -3.66
C LYS A 156 -1.54 -22.22 -2.41
N TYR A 157 -0.89 -21.97 -1.25
CA TYR A 157 -1.56 -21.77 0.05
C TYR A 157 -1.39 -20.35 0.56
N GLN A 158 -0.88 -19.42 -0.26
CA GLN A 158 -0.76 -18.01 0.07
C GLN A 158 -2.11 -17.33 -0.12
N GLU A 159 -2.92 -17.35 0.92
CA GLU A 159 -4.26 -16.78 0.93
C GLU A 159 -4.41 -15.84 2.14
N MET A 160 -5.27 -14.83 1.99
CA MET A 160 -5.50 -13.83 3.04
C MET A 160 -6.14 -14.43 4.30
N ASP A 161 -6.88 -15.51 4.20
CA ASP A 161 -7.51 -16.27 5.29
C ASP A 161 -6.63 -17.42 5.83
N HIS A 162 -5.34 -17.45 5.49
CA HIS A 162 -4.41 -18.40 6.08
C HIS A 162 -4.17 -18.06 7.56
N PRO A 163 -4.15 -19.05 8.50
CA PRO A 163 -4.01 -18.78 9.94
C PRO A 163 -2.78 -17.96 10.34
N VAL A 164 -1.69 -18.00 9.56
CA VAL A 164 -0.51 -17.17 9.81
C VAL A 164 -0.80 -15.68 9.60
N CYS A 165 -1.74 -15.33 8.71
CA CYS A 165 -2.20 -13.97 8.51
C CYS A 165 -3.01 -13.48 9.69
N ASP A 166 -3.88 -14.32 10.28
CA ASP A 166 -4.64 -13.97 11.48
C ASP A 166 -3.71 -13.61 12.65
N PHE A 167 -2.63 -14.36 12.82
CA PHE A 167 -1.62 -14.02 13.82
C PHE A 167 -1.02 -12.63 13.60
N ALA A 168 -0.64 -12.32 12.36
CA ALA A 168 -0.07 -11.01 12.03
C ALA A 168 -1.09 -9.88 12.23
N HIS A 169 -2.35 -10.09 11.84
CA HIS A 169 -3.45 -9.13 12.07
C HIS A 169 -3.66 -8.86 13.55
N HIS A 170 -3.74 -9.88 14.38
CA HIS A 170 -3.91 -9.74 15.83
C HIS A 170 -2.74 -8.98 16.46
N MET A 171 -1.51 -9.29 16.08
CA MET A 171 -0.31 -8.59 16.55
C MET A 171 -0.31 -7.12 16.10
N THR A 172 -0.76 -6.85 14.87
CA THR A 172 -0.88 -5.48 14.35
C THR A 172 -1.97 -4.72 15.09
N LYS A 173 -3.16 -5.31 15.29
CA LYS A 173 -4.25 -4.68 16.07
C LYS A 173 -3.84 -4.32 17.48
N VAL A 174 -3.10 -5.20 18.16
CA VAL A 174 -2.58 -4.93 19.50
C VAL A 174 -1.61 -3.74 19.49
N ALA A 175 -0.73 -3.68 18.49
CA ALA A 175 0.23 -2.58 18.36
C ALA A 175 -0.44 -1.24 17.99
N LEU A 176 -1.51 -1.28 17.20
CA LEU A 176 -2.24 -0.07 16.76
C LEU A 176 -3.29 0.41 17.75
N ALA A 177 -3.63 -0.39 18.77
CA ALA A 177 -4.64 -0.04 19.74
C ALA A 177 -4.38 1.35 20.37
N HIS A 178 -5.39 2.21 20.36
CA HIS A 178 -5.35 3.58 20.89
C HIS A 178 -4.40 4.54 20.17
N THR A 179 -3.83 4.20 19.03
CA THR A 179 -2.94 5.08 18.25
C THR A 179 -3.69 5.99 17.28
N GLY A 180 -4.91 5.64 16.89
CA GLY A 180 -5.65 6.29 15.80
C GLY A 180 -5.17 5.93 14.40
N ILE A 181 -4.18 5.02 14.28
CA ILE A 181 -3.67 4.51 13.00
C ILE A 181 -4.63 3.44 12.47
N TRP A 182 -5.00 3.53 11.22
CA TRP A 182 -5.87 2.56 10.58
C TRP A 182 -5.13 1.28 10.19
N LEU A 183 -5.83 0.17 10.30
CA LEU A 183 -5.39 -1.09 9.69
C LEU A 183 -6.12 -1.26 8.36
N SER A 184 -5.35 -1.32 7.28
CA SER A 184 -5.83 -1.66 5.94
C SER A 184 -5.45 -3.10 5.64
N ASP A 185 -6.44 -3.89 5.24
CA ASP A 185 -6.23 -5.30 4.98
C ASP A 185 -5.65 -5.58 3.58
N GLY A 186 -5.09 -6.78 3.42
CA GLY A 186 -4.54 -7.29 2.17
C GLY A 186 -5.61 -7.58 1.13
N ALA A 187 -5.17 -7.76 -0.11
CA ALA A 187 -6.04 -8.12 -1.21
C ALA A 187 -6.14 -9.65 -1.39
N THR A 188 -7.34 -10.14 -1.71
CA THR A 188 -7.52 -11.52 -2.16
C THR A 188 -6.96 -11.71 -3.58
N ASN A 189 -6.41 -12.91 -3.87
CA ASN A 189 -6.07 -13.36 -5.23
C ASN A 189 -7.28 -13.93 -5.99
N THR A 190 -8.42 -14.08 -5.31
CA THR A 190 -9.66 -14.55 -5.93
C THR A 190 -10.34 -13.39 -6.61
N MET A 191 -10.20 -13.33 -7.94
CA MET A 191 -10.77 -12.24 -8.73
C MET A 191 -12.27 -12.45 -8.96
N PRO A 192 -13.10 -11.38 -8.89
CA PRO A 192 -14.52 -11.43 -9.18
C PRO A 192 -14.77 -11.48 -10.71
N ILE A 193 -14.17 -12.46 -11.36
CA ILE A 193 -14.26 -12.66 -12.82
C ILE A 193 -14.73 -14.09 -13.09
N GLY A 194 -15.82 -14.21 -13.82
CA GLY A 194 -16.34 -15.52 -14.21
C GLY A 194 -15.36 -16.27 -15.14
N PRO A 195 -15.28 -17.59 -15.02
CA PRO A 195 -14.37 -18.42 -15.83
C PRO A 195 -14.77 -18.48 -17.30
N HIS A 196 -16.04 -18.26 -17.64
CA HIS A 196 -16.54 -18.34 -19.01
C HIS A 196 -16.69 -16.95 -19.64
N ARG A 197 -16.27 -16.82 -20.89
CA ARG A 197 -16.36 -15.59 -21.70
C ARG A 197 -17.00 -15.89 -23.04
N GLY A 198 -17.71 -14.93 -23.62
CA GLY A 198 -18.36 -15.00 -24.93
C GLY A 198 -19.79 -14.49 -24.91
N ASP A 199 -20.36 -14.25 -26.10
CA ASP A 199 -21.70 -13.64 -26.27
C ASP A 199 -22.85 -14.64 -26.13
N ALA A 200 -22.56 -15.96 -26.16
CA ALA A 200 -23.57 -17.03 -26.12
C ALA A 200 -23.20 -18.07 -25.04
N LEU A 201 -23.27 -17.68 -23.79
CA LEU A 201 -23.05 -18.59 -22.67
C LEU A 201 -24.33 -19.36 -22.34
N SER A 202 -24.21 -20.65 -22.02
CA SER A 202 -25.30 -21.46 -21.50
C SER A 202 -25.70 -21.02 -20.09
N ASP A 203 -26.91 -21.36 -19.66
CA ASP A 203 -27.41 -21.04 -18.30
C ASP A 203 -26.49 -21.63 -17.21
N ALA A 204 -25.91 -22.82 -17.44
CA ALA A 204 -24.96 -23.44 -16.52
C ALA A 204 -23.66 -22.59 -16.40
N GLN A 205 -23.11 -22.11 -17.53
CA GLN A 205 -21.94 -21.26 -17.54
C GLN A 205 -22.20 -19.89 -16.89
N LEU A 206 -23.39 -19.32 -17.10
CA LEU A 206 -23.80 -18.08 -16.44
C LEU A 206 -23.93 -18.27 -14.93
N ALA A 207 -24.46 -19.42 -14.48
CA ALA A 207 -24.55 -19.75 -13.08
C ALA A 207 -23.14 -19.88 -12.44
N GLU A 208 -22.23 -20.60 -13.07
CA GLU A 208 -20.86 -20.76 -12.60
C GLU A 208 -20.12 -19.41 -12.53
N ASN A 209 -20.30 -18.54 -13.52
CA ASN A 209 -19.76 -17.18 -13.50
C ASN A 209 -20.28 -16.39 -12.29
N ARG A 210 -21.59 -16.43 -12.00
CA ARG A 210 -22.17 -15.77 -10.85
C ARG A 210 -21.61 -16.30 -9.54
N ASP A 211 -21.54 -17.63 -9.41
CA ASP A 211 -21.04 -18.27 -8.19
C ASP A 211 -19.58 -17.91 -7.93
N THR A 212 -18.74 -17.87 -8.96
CA THR A 212 -17.35 -17.43 -8.86
C THR A 212 -17.23 -15.98 -8.40
N VAL A 213 -18.02 -15.08 -8.99
CA VAL A 213 -18.03 -13.66 -8.62
C VAL A 213 -18.52 -13.47 -7.18
N HIS A 214 -19.60 -14.14 -6.80
CA HIS A 214 -20.14 -14.09 -5.44
C HIS A 214 -19.17 -14.66 -4.41
N HIS A 215 -18.48 -15.75 -4.74
CA HIS A 215 -17.43 -16.32 -3.87
C HIS A 215 -16.31 -15.32 -3.62
N ALA A 216 -15.82 -14.64 -4.67
CA ALA A 216 -14.77 -13.63 -4.54
C ALA A 216 -15.21 -12.44 -3.66
N TRP A 217 -16.41 -11.91 -3.87
CA TRP A 217 -16.96 -10.84 -3.04
C TRP A 217 -17.16 -11.28 -1.59
N LYS A 218 -17.71 -12.47 -1.38
CA LYS A 218 -17.92 -13.01 -0.03
C LYS A 218 -16.59 -13.16 0.70
N LYS A 219 -15.54 -13.69 0.04
CA LYS A 219 -14.22 -13.84 0.62
C LYS A 219 -13.64 -12.49 1.06
N GLY A 220 -13.70 -11.45 0.21
CA GLY A 220 -13.26 -10.11 0.57
C GLY A 220 -14.08 -9.49 1.70
N TYR A 221 -15.40 -9.66 1.69
CA TYR A 221 -16.28 -9.14 2.74
C TYR A 221 -16.03 -9.82 4.10
N ASP A 222 -15.94 -11.14 4.11
CA ASP A 222 -15.70 -11.90 5.35
C ASP A 222 -14.36 -11.48 5.98
N HIS A 223 -13.35 -11.23 5.15
CA HIS A 223 -12.04 -10.79 5.61
C HIS A 223 -12.09 -9.41 6.29
N ILE A 224 -12.74 -8.43 5.66
CA ILE A 224 -12.93 -7.09 6.26
C ILE A 224 -13.67 -7.17 7.61
N ARG A 225 -14.58 -8.11 7.77
CA ARG A 225 -15.29 -8.30 9.04
C ARG A 225 -14.42 -8.88 10.15
N HIS A 226 -13.37 -9.61 9.80
CA HIS A 226 -12.46 -10.22 10.77
C HIS A 226 -11.23 -9.34 11.07
N SER A 227 -10.88 -8.44 10.14
CA SER A 227 -9.86 -7.41 10.33
C SER A 227 -10.36 -6.27 11.19
#